data_89d1b3b227516f19999673e049e7e89f
#
_entry.id   89d1b3b227516f19999673e049e7e89f
#
_cell.length_a   1.000
_cell.length_b   1.000
_cell.length_c   1.000
_cell.angle_alpha   90.00
_cell.angle_beta   90.00
_cell.angle_gamma   90.00
#
_symmetry.space_group_name_H-M   'P 1'
#
loop_
_entity.id
_entity.type
_entity.pdbx_description
1 polymer ?
#
loop_
_entity_poly.entity_id
_entity_poly.type
_entity_poly.pdbx_seq_one_letter_code
_entity_poly.pdbx_strand_id
1 'polypeptide(L)'
;MTSTTAVPAQVDASAARLVEWLESGVAPEGTFAADCFTDLSLPHWRVQFETGAATIAARRELHPFPGEVRVERVDRTESGFVIAFEERWRHEGQNWYCREQIAADVNEAGEMTELRVYCTGDWDEQRQAEHAAQVKLARP
;
A
#
# COMPACT_ATOMS: atom_id res chain seq x y z
N MET A 1 7.08 -2.91 30.23
CA MET A 1 6.30 -2.44 29.06
C MET A 1 7.24 -2.25 27.88
N THR A 2 6.93 -2.88 26.80
CA THR A 2 7.74 -2.76 25.59
C THR A 2 7.51 -1.41 24.94
N SER A 3 8.58 -0.77 24.49
CA SER A 3 8.49 0.45 23.72
C SER A 3 7.80 0.18 22.38
N THR A 4 6.87 1.05 21.99
CA THR A 4 6.24 1.00 20.68
C THR A 4 7.02 1.81 19.62
N THR A 5 8.14 2.43 20.05
CA THR A 5 8.97 3.21 19.13
C THR A 5 9.68 2.30 18.14
N ALA A 6 9.42 2.50 16.85
CA ALA A 6 10.02 1.70 15.79
C ALA A 6 11.48 2.09 15.57
N VAL A 7 12.32 1.09 15.25
CA VAL A 7 13.74 1.29 14.92
C VAL A 7 13.83 1.81 13.48
N PRO A 8 14.46 2.98 13.22
CA PRO A 8 14.48 3.58 11.87
C PRO A 8 14.95 2.66 10.75
N ALA A 9 16.02 1.88 10.97
CA ALA A 9 16.53 0.95 9.95
C ALA A 9 15.52 -0.14 9.62
N GLN A 10 14.77 -0.64 10.61
CA GLN A 10 13.72 -1.63 10.40
C GLN A 10 12.51 -1.03 9.73
N VAL A 11 12.19 0.24 10.01
CA VAL A 11 11.11 0.97 9.34
C VAL A 11 11.40 1.12 7.85
N ASP A 12 12.62 1.51 7.49
CA ASP A 12 13.00 1.67 6.10
C ASP A 12 12.97 0.32 5.36
N ALA A 13 13.45 -0.74 5.99
CA ALA A 13 13.41 -2.09 5.42
C ALA A 13 11.97 -2.59 5.26
N SER A 14 11.11 -2.28 6.23
CA SER A 14 9.69 -2.63 6.17
C SER A 14 8.98 -1.93 5.02
N ALA A 15 9.22 -0.63 4.84
CA ALA A 15 8.67 0.12 3.71
C ALA A 15 9.14 -0.44 2.37
N ALA A 16 10.40 -0.84 2.26
CA ALA A 16 10.95 -1.44 1.05
C ALA A 16 10.28 -2.79 0.73
N ARG A 17 10.04 -3.64 1.76
CA ARG A 17 9.34 -4.91 1.57
C ARG A 17 7.88 -4.71 1.15
N LEU A 18 7.23 -3.68 1.68
CA LEU A 18 5.87 -3.32 1.27
C LEU A 18 5.82 -2.99 -0.22
N VAL A 19 6.72 -2.15 -0.71
CA VAL A 19 6.81 -1.78 -2.12
C VAL A 19 7.06 -3.02 -2.99
N GLU A 20 7.98 -3.88 -2.59
CA GLU A 20 8.27 -5.13 -3.32
C GLU A 20 7.04 -6.02 -3.42
N TRP A 21 6.28 -6.17 -2.35
CA TRP A 21 5.03 -6.92 -2.35
C TRP A 21 4.00 -6.31 -3.30
N LEU A 22 3.82 -4.99 -3.25
CA LEU A 22 2.87 -4.29 -4.10
C LEU A 22 3.21 -4.45 -5.59
N GLU A 23 4.49 -4.42 -5.94
CA GLU A 23 4.93 -4.56 -7.33
C GLU A 23 4.87 -5.99 -7.85
N SER A 24 5.29 -6.96 -7.04
CA SER A 24 5.43 -8.35 -7.47
C SER A 24 4.22 -9.24 -7.14
N GLY A 25 3.44 -8.84 -6.15
CA GLY A 25 2.38 -9.70 -5.59
C GLY A 25 2.88 -10.78 -4.64
N VAL A 26 4.19 -10.83 -4.39
CA VAL A 26 4.83 -11.79 -3.48
C VAL A 26 5.40 -11.04 -2.29
N ALA A 27 4.89 -11.34 -1.10
CA ALA A 27 5.40 -10.72 0.12
C ALA A 27 6.73 -11.35 0.53
N PRO A 28 7.82 -10.57 0.63
CA PRO A 28 9.05 -11.07 1.23
C PRO A 28 8.80 -11.58 2.64
N GLU A 29 9.62 -12.53 3.09
CA GLU A 29 9.57 -13.00 4.47
C GLU A 29 9.76 -11.82 5.43
N GLY A 30 8.97 -11.77 6.50
CA GLY A 30 9.05 -10.69 7.48
C GLY A 30 8.31 -9.40 7.09
N THR A 31 7.51 -9.42 6.02
CA THR A 31 6.71 -8.26 5.63
C THR A 31 5.55 -8.03 6.61
N PHE A 32 4.79 -9.07 6.92
CA PHE A 32 3.62 -8.99 7.79
C PHE A 32 3.81 -9.83 9.04
N ALA A 33 3.41 -9.27 10.18
CA ALA A 33 3.17 -10.08 11.37
C ALA A 33 1.98 -11.00 11.12
N ALA A 34 1.96 -12.16 11.79
CA ALA A 34 0.87 -13.13 11.62
C ALA A 34 -0.50 -12.52 11.95
N ASP A 35 -0.56 -11.67 12.96
CA ASP A 35 -1.77 -10.98 13.42
C ASP A 35 -1.91 -9.56 12.85
N CYS A 36 -1.27 -9.26 11.73
CA CYS A 36 -1.35 -7.95 11.10
C CYS A 36 -2.80 -7.62 10.75
N PHE A 37 -3.27 -6.50 11.29
CA PHE A 37 -4.61 -5.99 11.01
C PHE A 37 -4.54 -4.97 9.88
N THR A 38 -5.40 -5.11 8.88
CA THR A 38 -5.47 -4.18 7.76
C THR A 38 -6.86 -3.58 7.66
N ASP A 39 -6.92 -2.24 7.62
CA ASP A 39 -8.13 -1.47 7.40
C ASP A 39 -8.00 -0.79 6.04
N LEU A 40 -8.78 -1.24 5.07
CA LEU A 40 -8.70 -0.76 3.68
C LEU A 40 -9.93 0.08 3.35
N SER A 41 -9.68 1.36 3.06
CA SER A 41 -10.72 2.31 2.62
C SER A 41 -10.58 2.57 1.13
N LEU A 42 -11.65 2.27 0.40
CA LEU A 42 -11.80 2.54 -1.03
C LEU A 42 -12.93 3.57 -1.21
N PRO A 43 -13.08 4.18 -2.39
CA PRO A 43 -14.23 5.03 -2.65
C PRO A 43 -15.52 4.24 -2.41
N HIS A 44 -16.35 4.72 -1.49
CA HIS A 44 -17.65 4.12 -1.15
C HIS A 44 -17.60 2.69 -0.59
N TRP A 45 -16.42 2.21 -0.16
CA TRP A 45 -16.27 0.83 0.36
C TRP A 45 -15.16 0.75 1.40
N ARG A 46 -15.35 -0.07 2.43
CA ARG A 46 -14.34 -0.30 3.47
C ARG A 46 -14.36 -1.75 3.90
N VAL A 47 -13.19 -2.38 3.93
CA VAL A 47 -13.03 -3.78 4.37
C VAL A 47 -11.87 -3.89 5.34
N GLN A 48 -11.90 -4.93 6.16
CA GLN A 48 -10.86 -5.17 7.16
C GLN A 48 -10.42 -6.63 7.10
N PHE A 49 -9.14 -6.85 7.39
CA PHE A 49 -8.54 -8.19 7.45
C PHE A 49 -7.78 -8.31 8.77
N GLU A 50 -7.98 -9.41 9.49
CA GLU A 50 -7.46 -9.59 10.84
C GLU A 50 -6.11 -10.30 10.91
N THR A 51 -5.58 -10.78 9.78
CA THR A 51 -4.29 -11.47 9.73
C THR A 51 -3.47 -11.03 8.53
N GLY A 52 -2.15 -11.23 8.61
CA GLY A 52 -1.26 -10.98 7.48
C GLY A 52 -1.61 -11.88 6.29
N ALA A 53 -1.93 -13.15 6.56
CA ALA A 53 -2.33 -14.10 5.51
C ALA A 53 -3.61 -13.66 4.80
N ALA A 54 -4.60 -13.14 5.53
CA ALA A 54 -5.85 -12.64 4.95
C ALA A 54 -5.61 -11.39 4.09
N THR A 55 -4.72 -10.50 4.53
CA THR A 55 -4.33 -9.32 3.76
C THR A 55 -3.68 -9.70 2.43
N ILE A 56 -2.74 -10.64 2.46
CA ILE A 56 -2.07 -11.14 1.26
C ILE A 56 -3.05 -11.81 0.32
N ALA A 57 -3.93 -12.66 0.85
CA ALA A 57 -4.96 -13.36 0.06
C ALA A 57 -5.91 -12.38 -0.61
N ALA A 58 -6.35 -11.34 0.11
CA ALA A 58 -7.23 -10.31 -0.43
C ALA A 58 -6.59 -9.54 -1.59
N ARG A 59 -5.32 -9.17 -1.46
CA ARG A 59 -4.59 -8.49 -2.54
C ARG A 59 -4.50 -9.38 -3.78
N ARG A 60 -4.20 -10.66 -3.58
CA ARG A 60 -4.08 -11.63 -4.67
C ARG A 60 -5.41 -11.80 -5.42
N GLU A 61 -6.53 -11.71 -4.72
CA GLU A 61 -7.86 -11.81 -5.30
C GLU A 61 -8.31 -10.52 -5.96
N LEU A 62 -8.12 -9.38 -5.29
CA LEU A 62 -8.63 -8.07 -5.74
C LEU A 62 -7.70 -7.39 -6.74
N HIS A 63 -6.41 -7.67 -6.68
CA HIS A 63 -5.40 -7.00 -7.51
C HIS A 63 -4.28 -7.98 -7.88
N PRO A 64 -4.57 -8.98 -8.73
CA PRO A 64 -3.59 -10.03 -9.09
C PRO A 64 -2.58 -9.60 -10.15
N PHE A 65 -2.33 -8.31 -10.32
CA PHE A 65 -1.54 -7.77 -11.41
C PHE A 65 -0.20 -7.25 -10.88
N PRO A 66 0.94 -7.75 -11.39
CA PRO A 66 2.21 -7.06 -11.15
C PRO A 66 2.19 -5.69 -11.81
N GLY A 67 2.91 -4.74 -11.22
CA GLY A 67 2.91 -3.38 -11.72
C GLY A 67 4.07 -2.58 -11.19
N GLU A 68 3.98 -1.27 -11.35
CA GLU A 68 4.99 -0.32 -10.91
C GLU A 68 4.45 0.52 -9.77
N VAL A 69 5.27 0.70 -8.73
CA VAL A 69 4.98 1.60 -7.62
C VAL A 69 5.91 2.80 -7.71
N ARG A 70 5.32 3.99 -7.80
CA ARG A 70 6.08 5.23 -7.69
C ARG A 70 5.87 5.81 -6.29
N VAL A 71 6.89 5.72 -5.47
CA VAL A 71 6.85 6.26 -4.11
C VAL A 71 6.96 7.79 -4.19
N GLU A 72 5.96 8.49 -3.68
CA GLU A 72 5.99 9.95 -3.61
C GLU A 72 6.72 10.41 -2.36
N ARG A 73 6.47 9.71 -1.24
CA ARG A 73 6.99 10.12 0.06
C ARG A 73 6.90 8.99 1.08
N VAL A 74 7.91 8.87 1.93
CA VAL A 74 7.88 8.01 3.12
C VAL A 74 8.23 8.87 4.32
N ASP A 75 7.36 8.90 5.32
CA ASP A 75 7.59 9.59 6.57
C ASP A 75 7.63 8.58 7.71
N ARG A 76 8.69 8.61 8.52
CA ARG A 76 8.78 7.78 9.72
C ARG A 76 7.89 8.36 10.81
N THR A 77 7.20 7.49 11.53
CA THR A 77 6.38 7.83 12.68
C THR A 77 6.93 7.13 13.91
N GLU A 78 6.38 7.44 15.08
CA GLU A 78 6.78 6.77 16.33
C GLU A 78 6.58 5.26 16.26
N SER A 79 5.49 4.81 15.61
CA SER A 79 5.12 3.39 15.57
C SER A 79 5.46 2.71 14.24
N GLY A 80 5.90 3.46 13.23
CA GLY A 80 6.19 2.87 11.93
C GLY A 80 6.45 3.91 10.85
N PHE A 81 5.58 3.97 9.85
CA PHE A 81 5.74 4.92 8.73
C PHE A 81 4.40 5.23 8.06
N VAL A 82 4.42 6.33 7.32
CA VAL A 82 3.35 6.66 6.36
C VAL A 82 4.00 6.75 4.99
N ILE A 83 3.47 6.02 4.03
CA ILE A 83 3.94 6.02 2.65
C ILE A 83 2.82 6.49 1.73
N ALA A 84 3.15 7.42 0.85
CA ALA A 84 2.28 7.88 -0.23
C ALA A 84 2.87 7.43 -1.56
N PHE A 85 2.07 6.85 -2.42
CA PHE A 85 2.56 6.25 -3.66
C PHE A 85 1.47 6.14 -4.69
N GLU A 86 1.89 5.90 -5.95
CA GLU A 86 1.01 5.58 -7.06
C GLU A 86 1.32 4.18 -7.55
N GLU A 87 0.29 3.49 -8.03
CA GLU A 87 0.45 2.19 -8.70
C GLU A 87 -0.04 2.30 -10.14
N ARG A 88 0.70 1.67 -11.06
CA ARG A 88 0.34 1.56 -12.47
C ARG A 88 0.51 0.11 -12.91
N TRP A 89 -0.46 -0.39 -13.64
CA TRP A 89 -0.42 -1.77 -14.16
C TRP A 89 -1.21 -1.86 -15.46
N ARG A 90 -1.02 -2.98 -16.16
CA ARG A 90 -1.80 -3.28 -17.37
C ARG A 90 -2.75 -4.44 -17.10
N HIS A 91 -3.95 -4.28 -17.59
CA HIS A 91 -4.97 -5.33 -17.52
C HIS A 91 -6.02 -5.10 -18.62
N GLU A 92 -6.42 -6.17 -19.28
CA GLU A 92 -7.42 -6.11 -20.36
C GLU A 92 -7.08 -5.10 -21.45
N GLY A 93 -5.79 -5.02 -21.81
CA GLY A 93 -5.33 -4.17 -22.87
C GLY A 93 -5.25 -2.70 -22.56
N GLN A 94 -5.46 -2.30 -21.31
CA GLN A 94 -5.37 -0.88 -20.93
C GLN A 94 -4.46 -0.64 -19.73
N ASN A 95 -4.06 0.62 -19.59
CA ASN A 95 -3.23 1.07 -18.48
C ASN A 95 -4.11 1.56 -17.34
N TRP A 96 -3.92 0.98 -16.17
CA TRP A 96 -4.64 1.31 -14.95
C TRP A 96 -3.77 2.14 -13.99
N TYR A 97 -4.42 2.84 -13.11
CA TYR A 97 -3.77 3.75 -12.16
C TYR A 97 -4.56 3.81 -10.85
N CYS A 98 -3.84 3.88 -9.74
CA CYS A 98 -4.42 4.34 -8.49
C CYS A 98 -3.38 5.09 -7.66
N ARG A 99 -3.85 5.81 -6.67
CA ARG A 99 -3.00 6.53 -5.72
C ARG A 99 -3.40 6.16 -4.31
N GLU A 100 -2.41 5.88 -3.48
CA GLU A 100 -2.66 5.36 -2.14
C GLU A 100 -1.80 6.03 -1.09
N GLN A 101 -2.30 5.95 0.13
CA GLN A 101 -1.53 6.27 1.31
C GLN A 101 -1.73 5.16 2.33
N ILE A 102 -0.65 4.65 2.89
CA ILE A 102 -0.67 3.61 3.91
C ILE A 102 0.05 4.13 5.15
N ALA A 103 -0.64 4.08 6.29
CA ALA A 103 -0.02 4.26 7.59
C ALA A 103 0.19 2.87 8.19
N ALA A 104 1.44 2.52 8.47
CA ALA A 104 1.81 1.20 8.96
C ALA A 104 2.46 1.29 10.34
N ASP A 105 2.05 0.39 11.23
CA ASP A 105 2.75 0.15 12.49
C ASP A 105 3.69 -1.04 12.29
N VAL A 106 4.89 -0.96 12.84
CA VAL A 106 5.97 -1.94 12.67
C VAL A 106 6.46 -2.38 14.03
N ASN A 107 6.62 -3.69 14.22
CA ASN A 107 7.16 -4.25 15.46
C ASN A 107 8.69 -4.26 15.45
N GLU A 108 9.30 -4.76 16.55
CA GLU A 108 10.75 -4.82 16.71
C GLU A 108 11.44 -5.71 15.66
N ALA A 109 10.72 -6.69 15.11
CA ALA A 109 11.25 -7.56 14.06
C ALA A 109 11.17 -6.94 12.67
N GLY A 110 10.58 -5.74 12.54
CA GLY A 110 10.42 -5.08 11.26
C GLY A 110 9.18 -5.52 10.48
N GLU A 111 8.31 -6.31 11.12
CA GLU A 111 7.07 -6.77 10.50
C GLU A 111 5.96 -5.73 10.71
N MET A 112 5.12 -5.53 9.70
CA MET A 112 3.96 -4.66 9.84
C MET A 112 2.88 -5.37 10.68
N THR A 113 2.40 -4.67 11.71
CA THR A 113 1.38 -5.18 12.63
C THR A 113 0.00 -4.58 12.37
N GLU A 114 -0.04 -3.41 11.75
CA GLU A 114 -1.29 -2.76 11.37
C GLU A 114 -1.07 -1.91 10.14
N LEU A 115 -2.01 -1.98 9.20
CA LEU A 115 -2.04 -1.11 8.03
C LEU A 115 -3.38 -0.39 7.96
N ARG A 116 -3.31 0.92 7.74
CA ARG A 116 -4.48 1.76 7.42
C ARG A 116 -4.26 2.28 6.01
N VAL A 117 -5.07 1.80 5.07
CA VAL A 117 -4.89 2.04 3.64
C VAL A 117 -6.02 2.93 3.12
N TYR A 118 -5.66 3.99 2.42
CA TYR A 118 -6.59 4.87 1.71
C TYR A 118 -6.23 4.87 0.25
N CYS A 119 -7.18 4.48 -0.60
CA CYS A 119 -6.97 4.31 -2.04
C CYS A 119 -8.00 5.13 -2.82
N THR A 120 -7.57 5.74 -3.91
CA THR A 120 -8.46 6.47 -4.84
C THR A 120 -9.42 5.55 -5.60
N GLY A 121 -9.23 4.24 -5.51
CA GLY A 121 -9.85 3.27 -6.40
C GLY A 121 -9.07 3.19 -7.72
N ASP A 122 -9.40 2.17 -8.50
CA ASP A 122 -8.70 1.90 -9.75
C ASP A 122 -9.27 2.76 -10.87
N TRP A 123 -8.40 3.53 -11.51
CA TRP A 123 -8.76 4.39 -12.62
C TRP A 123 -8.36 3.72 -13.94
N ASP A 124 -9.33 3.44 -14.78
CA ASP A 124 -9.07 2.98 -16.15
C ASP A 124 -8.63 4.14 -17.05
N GLU A 125 -8.34 3.85 -18.32
CA GLU A 125 -7.85 4.87 -19.24
C GLU A 125 -8.89 5.98 -19.49
N GLN A 126 -10.16 5.62 -19.51
CA GLN A 126 -11.23 6.60 -19.67
C GLN A 126 -11.27 7.58 -18.49
N ARG A 127 -11.22 7.09 -17.26
CA ARG A 127 -11.19 7.92 -16.06
C ARG A 127 -9.96 8.83 -16.05
N GLN A 128 -8.81 8.29 -16.41
CA GLN A 128 -7.57 9.08 -16.48
C GLN A 128 -7.66 10.19 -17.52
N ALA A 129 -8.24 9.90 -18.69
CA ALA A 129 -8.43 10.89 -19.75
C ALA A 129 -9.43 11.98 -19.36
N GLU A 130 -10.53 11.61 -18.73
CA GLU A 130 -11.53 12.57 -18.22
C GLU A 130 -10.92 13.53 -17.20
N HIS A 131 -10.13 12.98 -16.30
CA HIS A 131 -9.43 13.77 -15.29
C HIS A 131 -8.44 14.75 -15.94
N ALA A 132 -7.63 14.28 -16.88
CA ALA A 132 -6.65 15.10 -17.57
C ALA A 132 -7.31 16.24 -18.38
N ALA A 133 -8.52 16.01 -18.90
CA ALA A 133 -9.26 17.02 -19.64
C ALA A 133 -9.87 18.11 -18.74
N GLN A 134 -10.18 17.77 -17.49
CA GLN A 134 -10.91 18.66 -16.58
C GLN A 134 -10.01 19.32 -15.53
N VAL A 135 -8.88 18.70 -15.20
CA VAL A 135 -8.03 19.14 -14.11
C VAL A 135 -6.58 19.27 -14.58
N LYS A 136 -5.98 20.42 -14.30
CA LYS A 136 -4.55 20.63 -14.48
C LYS A 136 -3.89 20.58 -13.12
N LEU A 137 -3.08 19.55 -12.88
CA LEU A 137 -2.34 19.43 -11.64
C LEU A 137 -1.14 20.37 -11.64
N ALA A 138 -0.98 21.15 -10.58
CA ALA A 138 0.20 21.99 -10.38
C ALA A 138 1.44 21.14 -10.04
N ARG A 139 1.21 20.00 -9.39
CA ARG A 139 2.25 19.05 -8.99
C ARG A 139 1.77 17.64 -9.30
N PRO A 140 2.01 17.18 -10.53
CA PRO A 140 1.64 15.81 -10.90
C PRO A 140 2.50 14.75 -10.21
#